data_62a276c93d4e1bd225d3a268f8b25905
#
_entry.id   62a276c93d4e1bd225d3a268f8b25905
#
_cell.length_a   1.000
_cell.length_b   1.000
_cell.length_c   1.000
_cell.angle_alpha   90.00
_cell.angle_beta   90.00
_cell.angle_gamma   90.00
#
_symmetry.space_group_name_H-M   'P 1'
#
loop_
_entity.id
_entity.type
_entity.pdbx_description
1 polymer ?
#
loop_
_entity_poly.entity_id
_entity_poly.type
_entity_poly.pdbx_seq_one_letter_code
_entity_poly.pdbx_strand_id
1 'polypeptide(L)'
;MKRYLAAFALLAFLLAGCKDNNPTPTPDPEPKPEPEVPVFAAPTNLNVETPDGISAVLTWENASTDYDGVEVQKAGPSGKYKMMGNVPAGVMTYTDTDFSENGKYSYRICTFKGNTYSDYAIVDFTIDGIPEPTPEISVTSMNNEPNMLVINYTVTDDLGGSVKNGIVWTTDSTDPTLENGESFEYWKNLRKGASGLGILMNPSVPVKVRVYAKSITEGTVGYSEVIDVTPAEQPTPYNVSYEDITPSELPSEIKVYKAHTTVTGHPLNIWYSIADLSTGNVVLRTICTDSGKQKSSAMAKAQTENPYVFVNGGYFGGNASVSYVLDKGVQKAENESFLARKKSYYVSRGVFGVTSDAKSSVNWRFGRSVAGGPYFYDTPIPQIDGAPELSPSKTFPSPAIDPGYYSAIGGGPVLVKDGKIRINFLMLDDVYLSNFELFPSDIFNKSTRQPRTAIGCTADGKVVLMVVDGRNTGVSEGVILTDLARLMTGVGCVDVMNLDGGGSSVFCVGEGMTVLNRPTDGSERAVISAVGFAKK
;
A
#
# COMPACT_ATOMS: atom_id res chain seq x y z
N MET A 1 6.09 50.93 -8.99
CA MET A 1 6.67 52.23 -9.43
C MET A 1 6.56 52.34 -10.95
N LYS A 2 6.06 53.50 -11.41
CA LYS A 2 5.92 54.03 -12.82
C LYS A 2 4.84 53.33 -13.67
N ARG A 3 3.70 53.77 -13.70
CA ARG A 3 2.84 54.75 -14.43
C ARG A 3 3.45 55.29 -15.74
N TYR A 4 2.74 55.09 -16.87
CA TYR A 4 2.63 56.10 -17.91
C TYR A 4 1.22 56.09 -18.53
N LEU A 5 0.57 57.22 -18.37
CA LEU A 5 -0.58 57.74 -19.10
C LEU A 5 -0.08 58.47 -20.36
N ALA A 6 -0.83 58.45 -21.45
CA ALA A 6 -0.94 59.57 -22.43
C ALA A 6 -1.97 59.11 -23.48
N ALA A 7 -2.95 59.76 -23.82
CA ALA A 7 -3.44 61.12 -23.90
C ALA A 7 -4.13 61.26 -25.29
N PHE A 8 -5.35 61.71 -25.25
CA PHE A 8 -6.21 62.13 -26.39
C PHE A 8 -5.56 63.16 -27.31
N ALA A 9 -5.87 63.11 -28.61
CA ALA A 9 -5.87 64.28 -29.47
C ALA A 9 -7.05 64.28 -30.42
N LEU A 10 -7.97 65.17 -30.13
CA LEU A 10 -9.08 65.64 -30.93
C LEU A 10 -8.55 66.66 -31.94
N LEU A 11 -8.89 66.57 -33.22
CA LEU A 11 -8.68 67.68 -34.14
C LEU A 11 -9.95 67.91 -35.01
N ALA A 12 -10.64 68.97 -34.68
CA ALA A 12 -11.67 69.57 -35.51
C ALA A 12 -11.04 70.56 -36.51
N PHE A 13 -11.48 70.58 -37.74
CA PHE A 13 -11.24 71.71 -38.63
C PHE A 13 -12.50 72.11 -39.38
N LEU A 14 -12.64 73.41 -39.44
CA LEU A 14 -13.76 74.24 -39.82
C LEU A 14 -14.01 74.32 -41.34
N LEU A 15 -15.28 74.63 -41.61
CA LEU A 15 -15.89 75.12 -42.83
C LEU A 15 -15.17 76.29 -43.56
N ALA A 16 -15.19 76.27 -44.88
CA ALA A 16 -15.28 77.45 -45.68
C ALA A 16 -16.01 77.13 -47.01
N GLY A 17 -17.10 77.79 -47.26
CA GLY A 17 -17.87 77.69 -48.45
C GLY A 17 -17.42 78.60 -49.61
N CYS A 18 -17.83 78.26 -50.79
CA CYS A 18 -18.01 79.26 -51.89
C CYS A 18 -19.02 78.76 -52.91
N LYS A 19 -19.76 79.71 -53.39
CA LYS A 19 -21.01 79.81 -54.13
C LYS A 19 -21.03 79.20 -55.54
N ASP A 20 -22.24 78.78 -55.86
CA ASP A 20 -23.03 78.93 -57.08
C ASP A 20 -22.44 78.74 -58.48
N ASN A 21 -22.90 77.68 -59.14
CA ASN A 21 -23.59 77.87 -60.46
C ASN A 21 -24.41 76.62 -60.83
N ASN A 22 -25.70 76.82 -61.04
CA ASN A 22 -26.66 75.86 -61.44
C ASN A 22 -26.76 75.75 -62.96
N PRO A 23 -26.84 74.58 -63.55
CA PRO A 23 -27.72 74.36 -64.65
C PRO A 23 -28.77 73.25 -64.39
N THR A 24 -29.94 73.42 -64.81
CA THR A 24 -31.15 72.67 -64.77
C THR A 24 -30.98 71.14 -64.89
N PRO A 25 -31.65 70.34 -64.06
CA PRO A 25 -31.55 68.89 -64.14
C PRO A 25 -32.42 68.35 -65.28
N THR A 26 -31.84 67.47 -66.06
CA THR A 26 -32.52 66.52 -66.91
C THR A 26 -33.13 65.43 -66.02
N PRO A 27 -34.36 64.93 -66.28
CA PRO A 27 -34.97 63.90 -65.48
C PRO A 27 -34.13 62.57 -65.61
N ASP A 28 -33.75 62.03 -64.46
CA ASP A 28 -33.15 60.68 -64.35
C ASP A 28 -34.11 59.65 -64.96
N PRO A 29 -33.57 58.62 -65.66
CA PRO A 29 -34.37 57.50 -66.09
C PRO A 29 -34.81 56.71 -64.85
N GLU A 30 -36.08 56.31 -64.79
CA GLU A 30 -36.66 55.44 -63.77
C GLU A 30 -35.69 54.26 -63.49
N PRO A 31 -35.42 53.96 -62.20
CA PRO A 31 -34.62 52.81 -61.87
C PRO A 31 -35.34 51.54 -62.39
N LYS A 32 -34.62 50.75 -63.20
CA LYS A 32 -35.03 49.41 -63.53
C LYS A 32 -35.38 48.70 -62.25
N PRO A 33 -36.51 47.98 -62.17
CA PRO A 33 -36.77 47.15 -60.99
C PRO A 33 -35.56 46.17 -60.78
N GLU A 34 -34.95 46.25 -59.61
CA GLU A 34 -34.01 45.22 -59.15
C GLU A 34 -34.70 43.86 -59.27
N PRO A 35 -34.02 42.82 -59.83
CA PRO A 35 -34.64 41.52 -59.90
C PRO A 35 -35.02 41.09 -58.46
N GLU A 36 -36.33 40.80 -58.26
CA GLU A 36 -36.81 40.25 -57.00
C GLU A 36 -35.96 39.01 -56.67
N VAL A 37 -35.13 39.10 -55.62
CA VAL A 37 -34.37 37.96 -55.07
C VAL A 37 -35.42 36.97 -54.55
N PRO A 38 -35.51 35.75 -55.07
CA PRO A 38 -36.46 34.78 -54.57
C PRO A 38 -36.26 34.60 -53.06
N VAL A 39 -37.29 34.92 -52.28
CA VAL A 39 -37.30 34.74 -50.84
C VAL A 39 -37.59 33.25 -50.56
N PHE A 40 -36.56 32.45 -50.30
CA PHE A 40 -36.81 31.12 -49.82
C PHE A 40 -37.14 31.16 -48.32
N ALA A 41 -38.06 30.33 -47.89
CA ALA A 41 -38.41 30.22 -46.52
C ALA A 41 -37.32 29.35 -45.79
N ALA A 42 -36.97 29.75 -44.60
CA ALA A 42 -36.13 28.94 -43.70
C ALA A 42 -36.80 27.58 -43.40
N PRO A 43 -36.04 26.51 -43.14
CA PRO A 43 -36.59 25.26 -42.61
C PRO A 43 -37.39 25.53 -41.34
N THR A 44 -38.51 24.80 -41.16
CA THR A 44 -39.40 24.90 -40.00
C THR A 44 -39.33 23.62 -39.15
N ASN A 45 -39.85 23.65 -37.93
CA ASN A 45 -39.91 22.52 -37.02
C ASN A 45 -38.54 21.86 -36.80
N LEU A 46 -37.45 22.68 -36.79
CA LEU A 46 -36.12 22.19 -36.50
C LEU A 46 -36.07 21.66 -35.08
N ASN A 47 -35.71 20.37 -34.95
CA ASN A 47 -35.53 19.66 -33.68
C ASN A 47 -34.20 18.97 -33.65
N VAL A 48 -33.63 18.76 -32.45
CA VAL A 48 -32.44 17.96 -32.20
C VAL A 48 -32.71 16.97 -31.08
N GLU A 49 -32.39 15.72 -31.34
CA GLU A 49 -32.35 14.65 -30.35
C GLU A 49 -30.90 14.23 -30.11
N THR A 50 -30.54 13.94 -28.85
CA THR A 50 -29.23 13.43 -28.43
C THR A 50 -29.41 12.05 -27.77
N PRO A 51 -29.67 10.99 -28.57
CA PRO A 51 -30.16 9.70 -28.07
C PRO A 51 -29.18 8.98 -27.12
N ASP A 52 -27.89 9.25 -27.24
CA ASP A 52 -26.80 8.63 -26.46
C ASP A 52 -25.95 9.66 -25.69
N GLY A 53 -26.32 10.95 -25.77
CA GLY A 53 -25.55 12.04 -25.14
C GLY A 53 -24.23 12.38 -25.83
N ILE A 54 -23.83 11.63 -26.88
CA ILE A 54 -22.56 11.82 -27.62
C ILE A 54 -22.78 12.04 -29.11
N SER A 55 -24.03 11.93 -29.59
CA SER A 55 -24.42 12.19 -30.95
C SER A 55 -25.65 13.11 -31.00
N ALA A 56 -25.90 13.74 -32.16
CA ALA A 56 -27.04 14.57 -32.39
C ALA A 56 -27.74 14.21 -33.71
N VAL A 57 -29.06 14.09 -33.68
CA VAL A 57 -29.88 13.84 -34.83
C VAL A 57 -30.79 15.05 -35.02
N LEU A 58 -30.55 15.80 -36.09
CA LEU A 58 -31.40 16.92 -36.51
C LEU A 58 -32.53 16.41 -37.38
N THR A 59 -33.71 16.98 -37.19
CA THR A 59 -34.86 16.81 -38.07
C THR A 59 -35.54 18.16 -38.31
N TRP A 60 -36.10 18.38 -39.50
CA TRP A 60 -36.78 19.61 -39.85
C TRP A 60 -37.84 19.37 -40.93
N GLU A 61 -38.62 20.38 -41.21
CA GLU A 61 -39.52 20.41 -42.34
C GLU A 61 -39.09 21.54 -43.30
N ASN A 62 -39.25 21.30 -44.61
CA ASN A 62 -38.93 22.31 -45.60
C ASN A 62 -40.18 23.08 -45.99
N ALA A 63 -40.15 24.39 -45.78
CA ALA A 63 -41.27 25.31 -46.18
C ALA A 63 -41.21 25.66 -47.69
N SER A 64 -40.07 25.38 -48.36
CA SER A 64 -39.88 25.64 -49.80
C SER A 64 -39.90 24.34 -50.58
N THR A 65 -40.43 24.36 -51.80
CA THR A 65 -40.47 23.20 -52.72
C THR A 65 -39.43 23.29 -53.85
N ASP A 66 -38.90 24.49 -54.10
CA ASP A 66 -37.89 24.76 -55.15
C ASP A 66 -36.57 25.27 -54.52
N TYR A 67 -35.70 24.33 -54.11
CA TYR A 67 -34.40 24.58 -53.48
C TYR A 67 -33.45 23.44 -53.84
N ASP A 68 -32.13 23.71 -53.76
CA ASP A 68 -31.09 22.73 -54.07
C ASP A 68 -30.70 21.86 -52.87
N GLY A 69 -30.84 22.41 -51.65
CA GLY A 69 -30.47 21.71 -50.41
C GLY A 69 -30.59 22.57 -49.16
N VAL A 70 -30.12 22.00 -48.04
CA VAL A 70 -30.06 22.66 -46.73
C VAL A 70 -28.60 22.70 -46.27
N GLU A 71 -28.11 23.89 -46.00
CA GLU A 71 -26.81 24.07 -45.36
C GLU A 71 -26.93 23.89 -43.86
N VAL A 72 -26.03 23.09 -43.27
CA VAL A 72 -25.97 22.82 -41.83
C VAL A 72 -24.69 23.41 -41.26
N GLN A 73 -24.82 24.22 -40.21
CA GLN A 73 -23.71 24.78 -39.46
C GLN A 73 -23.87 24.44 -37.97
N LYS A 74 -22.74 24.15 -37.32
CA LYS A 74 -22.66 23.85 -35.88
C LYS A 74 -21.83 24.92 -35.16
N ALA A 75 -22.30 25.37 -34.00
CA ALA A 75 -21.49 26.07 -33.02
C ALA A 75 -21.29 25.19 -31.79
N GLY A 76 -20.05 25.06 -31.32
CA GLY A 76 -19.73 24.43 -30.05
C GLY A 76 -19.74 25.42 -28.88
N PRO A 77 -19.24 25.06 -27.71
CA PRO A 77 -19.21 25.90 -26.50
C PRO A 77 -18.59 27.28 -26.71
N SER A 78 -17.70 27.44 -27.70
CA SER A 78 -17.13 28.74 -28.09
C SER A 78 -18.08 29.68 -28.79
N GLY A 79 -19.27 29.23 -29.20
CA GLY A 79 -20.31 30.01 -29.85
C GLY A 79 -20.04 30.36 -31.31
N LYS A 80 -18.99 29.88 -31.95
CA LYS A 80 -18.68 30.17 -33.35
C LYS A 80 -19.23 29.09 -34.26
N TYR A 81 -20.08 29.49 -35.24
CA TYR A 81 -20.61 28.58 -36.25
C TYR A 81 -19.55 28.18 -37.28
N LYS A 82 -19.50 26.88 -37.54
CA LYS A 82 -18.69 26.23 -38.58
C LYS A 82 -19.62 25.43 -39.50
N MET A 83 -19.36 25.48 -40.79
CA MET A 83 -20.09 24.69 -41.77
C MET A 83 -19.79 23.19 -41.56
N MET A 84 -20.86 22.38 -41.46
CA MET A 84 -20.80 20.93 -41.36
C MET A 84 -21.01 20.24 -42.71
N GLY A 85 -21.79 20.83 -43.57
CA GLY A 85 -22.07 20.31 -44.91
C GLY A 85 -23.43 20.75 -45.46
N ASN A 86 -23.73 20.28 -46.69
CA ASN A 86 -24.98 20.48 -47.34
C ASN A 86 -25.77 19.17 -47.41
N VAL A 87 -27.05 19.23 -47.08
CA VAL A 87 -27.99 18.12 -47.21
C VAL A 87 -28.80 18.31 -48.47
N PRO A 88 -28.92 17.31 -49.38
CA PRO A 88 -29.66 17.44 -50.62
C PRO A 88 -31.14 17.77 -50.40
N ALA A 89 -31.77 18.41 -51.39
CA ALA A 89 -33.20 18.67 -51.37
C ALA A 89 -34.01 17.38 -51.19
N GLY A 90 -35.07 17.46 -50.36
CA GLY A 90 -35.91 16.30 -50.03
C GLY A 90 -35.43 15.45 -48.84
N VAL A 91 -34.18 15.62 -48.37
CA VAL A 91 -33.69 15.03 -47.12
C VAL A 91 -33.96 16.01 -45.98
N MET A 92 -34.58 15.53 -44.89
CA MET A 92 -35.02 16.34 -43.74
C MET A 92 -34.39 15.86 -42.42
N THR A 93 -33.22 15.26 -42.50
CA THR A 93 -32.46 14.79 -41.31
C THR A 93 -30.97 14.90 -41.56
N TYR A 94 -30.23 15.14 -40.47
CA TYR A 94 -28.78 15.15 -40.44
C TYR A 94 -28.29 14.54 -39.13
N THR A 95 -27.34 13.60 -39.18
CA THR A 95 -26.73 12.98 -38.00
C THR A 95 -25.30 13.47 -37.84
N ASP A 96 -24.95 13.92 -36.65
CA ASP A 96 -23.60 14.36 -36.27
C ASP A 96 -23.11 13.51 -35.10
N THR A 97 -21.93 12.93 -35.25
CA THR A 97 -21.24 12.12 -34.23
C THR A 97 -19.89 12.72 -33.85
N ASP A 98 -19.56 13.91 -34.37
CA ASP A 98 -18.28 14.56 -34.17
C ASP A 98 -18.37 15.59 -33.02
N PHE A 99 -18.36 15.10 -31.78
CA PHE A 99 -18.30 15.90 -30.56
C PHE A 99 -17.06 15.53 -29.74
N SER A 100 -16.27 16.53 -29.36
CA SER A 100 -15.01 16.34 -28.63
C SER A 100 -15.10 16.73 -27.15
N GLU A 101 -16.19 17.39 -26.72
CA GLU A 101 -16.35 17.84 -25.33
C GLU A 101 -17.86 17.96 -25.00
N ASN A 102 -18.17 17.78 -23.71
CA ASN A 102 -19.49 18.06 -23.19
C ASN A 102 -19.75 19.57 -23.20
N GLY A 103 -21.02 19.97 -23.41
CA GLY A 103 -21.35 21.38 -23.37
C GLY A 103 -22.57 21.73 -24.16
N LYS A 104 -22.84 23.05 -24.25
CA LYS A 104 -23.94 23.61 -25.05
C LYS A 104 -23.46 23.80 -26.47
N TYR A 105 -24.27 23.31 -27.39
CA TYR A 105 -24.08 23.40 -28.82
C TYR A 105 -25.31 24.05 -29.46
N SER A 106 -25.13 24.55 -30.66
CA SER A 106 -26.24 25.11 -31.46
C SER A 106 -26.08 24.71 -32.91
N TYR A 107 -27.14 24.28 -33.56
CA TYR A 107 -27.19 24.20 -35.00
C TYR A 107 -27.97 25.37 -35.56
N ARG A 108 -27.54 25.82 -36.74
CA ARG A 108 -28.34 26.65 -37.61
C ARG A 108 -28.35 26.06 -39.02
N ILE A 109 -29.54 26.07 -39.61
CA ILE A 109 -29.73 25.53 -40.94
C ILE A 109 -30.50 26.52 -41.81
N CYS A 110 -30.17 26.57 -43.10
CA CYS A 110 -30.88 27.38 -44.08
C CYS A 110 -31.08 26.63 -45.39
N THR A 111 -32.15 26.86 -46.10
CA THR A 111 -32.32 26.38 -47.49
C THR A 111 -31.48 27.23 -48.43
N PHE A 112 -31.01 26.62 -49.52
CA PHE A 112 -30.28 27.36 -50.56
C PHE A 112 -30.66 26.91 -51.95
N LYS A 113 -30.52 27.84 -52.93
CA LYS A 113 -30.59 27.58 -54.36
C LYS A 113 -29.53 28.42 -55.06
N GLY A 114 -28.56 27.73 -55.73
CA GLY A 114 -27.38 28.40 -56.26
C GLY A 114 -26.63 29.14 -55.15
N ASN A 115 -26.51 30.47 -55.27
CA ASN A 115 -25.84 31.34 -54.27
C ASN A 115 -26.80 32.13 -53.39
N THR A 116 -28.11 31.81 -53.42
CA THR A 116 -29.14 32.47 -52.62
C THR A 116 -29.51 31.58 -51.43
N TYR A 117 -29.59 32.20 -50.24
CA TYR A 117 -29.88 31.51 -48.97
C TYR A 117 -31.11 32.09 -48.29
N SER A 118 -31.85 31.27 -47.57
CA SER A 118 -32.89 31.71 -46.65
C SER A 118 -32.31 32.27 -45.36
N ASP A 119 -33.16 32.80 -44.49
CA ASP A 119 -32.84 32.98 -43.09
C ASP A 119 -32.52 31.65 -42.44
N TYR A 120 -31.79 31.70 -41.28
CA TYR A 120 -31.48 30.51 -40.50
C TYR A 120 -32.59 30.12 -39.53
N ALA A 121 -32.94 28.85 -39.49
CA ALA A 121 -33.56 28.23 -38.34
C ALA A 121 -32.46 27.80 -37.36
N ILE A 122 -32.66 28.01 -36.05
CA ILE A 122 -31.65 27.79 -35.01
C ILE A 122 -32.25 26.88 -33.93
N VAL A 123 -31.44 25.95 -33.41
CA VAL A 123 -31.80 25.11 -32.28
C VAL A 123 -30.58 24.89 -31.38
N ASP A 124 -30.77 25.04 -30.07
CA ASP A 124 -29.77 24.79 -29.05
C ASP A 124 -29.99 23.40 -28.42
N PHE A 125 -28.90 22.74 -28.07
CA PHE A 125 -28.93 21.43 -27.42
C PHE A 125 -27.70 21.23 -26.53
N THR A 126 -27.63 20.12 -25.78
CA THR A 126 -26.54 19.80 -24.91
C THR A 126 -25.98 18.39 -25.24
N ILE A 127 -24.69 18.28 -25.29
CA ILE A 127 -23.96 17.02 -25.27
C ILE A 127 -23.39 16.85 -23.84
N ASP A 128 -23.68 15.74 -23.18
CA ASP A 128 -23.31 15.46 -21.80
C ASP A 128 -22.88 14.00 -21.56
N GLY A 129 -22.90 13.18 -22.61
CA GLY A 129 -22.54 11.77 -22.55
C GLY A 129 -21.07 11.45 -22.88
N ILE A 130 -20.24 12.46 -23.23
CA ILE A 130 -18.81 12.21 -23.50
C ILE A 130 -18.11 11.96 -22.17
N PRO A 131 -17.50 10.78 -21.97
CA PRO A 131 -16.76 10.49 -20.73
C PRO A 131 -15.62 11.48 -20.53
N GLU A 132 -15.49 12.00 -19.32
CA GLU A 132 -14.31 12.80 -18.97
C GLU A 132 -13.05 11.94 -19.08
N PRO A 133 -11.95 12.48 -19.63
CA PRO A 133 -10.72 11.73 -19.70
C PRO A 133 -10.22 11.37 -18.31
N THR A 134 -9.79 10.14 -18.14
CA THR A 134 -9.22 9.62 -16.89
C THR A 134 -7.77 9.24 -17.08
N PRO A 135 -6.91 9.36 -16.06
CA PRO A 135 -5.57 8.84 -16.13
C PRO A 135 -5.58 7.33 -16.41
N GLU A 136 -4.56 6.84 -17.13
CA GLU A 136 -4.41 5.43 -17.41
C GLU A 136 -3.28 4.82 -16.60
N ILE A 137 -3.47 3.56 -16.18
CA ILE A 137 -2.53 2.84 -15.34
C ILE A 137 -2.50 1.37 -15.73
N SER A 138 -1.31 0.77 -15.75
CA SER A 138 -1.11 -0.63 -16.15
C SER A 138 -0.38 -1.39 -15.05
N VAL A 139 -0.92 -2.55 -14.67
CA VAL A 139 -0.26 -3.49 -13.75
C VAL A 139 0.92 -4.14 -14.46
N THR A 140 2.09 -4.12 -13.83
CA THR A 140 3.34 -4.67 -14.37
C THR A 140 3.74 -5.99 -13.75
N SER A 141 3.44 -6.18 -12.48
CA SER A 141 3.64 -7.47 -11.79
C SER A 141 2.84 -7.54 -10.50
N MET A 142 2.64 -8.77 -10.03
CA MET A 142 1.96 -9.06 -8.77
C MET A 142 2.76 -10.12 -8.00
N ASN A 143 2.94 -9.92 -6.70
CA ASN A 143 3.50 -10.89 -5.77
C ASN A 143 2.48 -11.14 -4.65
N ASN A 144 1.95 -12.35 -4.60
CA ASN A 144 0.94 -12.78 -3.63
C ASN A 144 1.61 -13.73 -2.63
N GLU A 145 1.98 -13.21 -1.47
CA GLU A 145 2.56 -13.96 -0.35
C GLU A 145 1.51 -14.18 0.75
N PRO A 146 1.66 -15.18 1.64
CA PRO A 146 0.64 -15.55 2.63
C PRO A 146 0.15 -14.43 3.53
N ASN A 147 0.96 -13.39 3.72
CA ASN A 147 0.64 -12.27 4.61
C ASN A 147 0.70 -10.91 3.89
N MET A 148 0.92 -10.89 2.57
CA MET A 148 1.06 -9.64 1.84
C MET A 148 0.84 -9.84 0.34
N LEU A 149 0.00 -9.00 -0.24
CA LEU A 149 -0.11 -8.82 -1.68
C LEU A 149 0.61 -7.52 -2.07
N VAL A 150 1.49 -7.60 -3.07
CA VAL A 150 2.15 -6.45 -3.67
C VAL A 150 1.82 -6.40 -5.15
N ILE A 151 1.33 -5.27 -5.63
CA ILE A 151 1.05 -5.01 -7.04
C ILE A 151 1.93 -3.86 -7.49
N ASN A 152 2.79 -4.11 -8.48
CA ASN A 152 3.56 -3.07 -9.15
C ASN A 152 2.82 -2.61 -10.41
N TYR A 153 2.88 -1.32 -10.70
CA TYR A 153 2.18 -0.72 -11.82
C TYR A 153 2.93 0.48 -12.38
N THR A 154 2.53 0.91 -13.57
CA THR A 154 3.09 2.10 -14.23
C THR A 154 1.94 2.97 -14.73
N VAL A 155 2.05 4.28 -14.54
CA VAL A 155 1.12 5.26 -15.11
C VAL A 155 1.40 5.38 -16.60
N THR A 156 0.42 5.05 -17.44
CA THR A 156 0.54 5.08 -18.91
C THR A 156 0.04 6.39 -19.51
N ASP A 157 -0.93 7.05 -18.84
CA ASP A 157 -1.32 8.42 -19.14
C ASP A 157 -1.65 9.18 -17.85
N ASP A 158 -1.17 10.43 -17.75
CA ASP A 158 -1.34 11.29 -16.58
C ASP A 158 -2.16 12.57 -16.90
N LEU A 159 -2.77 12.65 -18.06
CA LEU A 159 -3.49 13.81 -18.59
C LEU A 159 -2.66 15.11 -18.57
N GLY A 160 -1.32 15.00 -18.71
CA GLY A 160 -0.41 16.12 -18.63
C GLY A 160 -0.12 16.66 -17.22
N GLY A 161 -0.66 16.00 -16.16
CA GLY A 161 -0.51 16.36 -14.74
C GLY A 161 0.03 15.24 -13.87
N SER A 162 0.31 15.51 -12.60
CA SER A 162 0.65 14.46 -11.64
C SER A 162 -0.60 13.73 -11.14
N VAL A 163 -0.46 12.45 -10.81
CA VAL A 163 -1.54 11.64 -10.26
C VAL A 163 -1.22 11.11 -8.86
N LYS A 164 -2.20 11.11 -7.97
CA LYS A 164 -2.25 10.24 -6.80
C LYS A 164 -2.54 8.82 -7.27
N ASN A 165 -2.04 7.82 -6.60
CA ASN A 165 -2.12 6.46 -7.10
C ASN A 165 -2.02 5.43 -5.99
N GLY A 166 -2.46 4.20 -6.25
CA GLY A 166 -2.45 3.12 -5.28
C GLY A 166 -3.28 1.93 -5.73
N ILE A 167 -3.73 1.15 -4.76
CA ILE A 167 -4.69 0.07 -4.97
C ILE A 167 -5.96 0.31 -4.15
N VAL A 168 -7.06 -0.22 -4.64
CA VAL A 168 -8.34 -0.27 -3.95
C VAL A 168 -8.90 -1.69 -4.05
N TRP A 169 -9.54 -2.18 -2.97
CA TRP A 169 -10.06 -3.54 -2.93
C TRP A 169 -11.39 -3.64 -2.19
N THR A 170 -12.13 -4.69 -2.53
CA THR A 170 -13.35 -5.11 -1.84
C THR A 170 -13.26 -6.59 -1.46
N THR A 171 -13.97 -6.98 -0.40
CA THR A 171 -14.10 -8.37 0.03
C THR A 171 -15.43 -8.99 -0.40
N ASP A 172 -16.28 -8.23 -1.04
CA ASP A 172 -17.54 -8.67 -1.65
C ASP A 172 -17.38 -8.85 -3.17
N SER A 173 -18.46 -9.12 -3.86
CA SER A 173 -18.44 -9.33 -5.31
C SER A 173 -18.44 -8.05 -6.14
N THR A 174 -18.45 -6.87 -5.52
CA THR A 174 -18.48 -5.59 -6.23
C THR A 174 -17.10 -5.22 -6.77
N ASP A 175 -17.07 -4.54 -7.92
CA ASP A 175 -15.83 -4.02 -8.46
C ASP A 175 -15.35 -2.83 -7.61
N PRO A 176 -14.09 -2.85 -7.13
CA PRO A 176 -13.62 -1.85 -6.20
C PRO A 176 -13.41 -0.48 -6.87
N THR A 177 -13.85 0.55 -6.15
CA THR A 177 -13.61 1.96 -6.45
C THR A 177 -13.19 2.69 -5.17
N LEU A 178 -12.67 3.91 -5.29
CA LEU A 178 -12.33 4.73 -4.11
C LEU A 178 -13.54 5.11 -3.25
N GLU A 179 -14.77 4.88 -3.73
CA GLU A 179 -16.01 5.18 -3.03
C GLU A 179 -16.54 3.99 -2.21
N ASN A 180 -16.30 2.75 -2.69
CA ASN A 180 -16.88 1.55 -2.09
C ASN A 180 -15.85 0.59 -1.48
N GLY A 181 -14.54 0.78 -1.77
CA GLY A 181 -13.48 -0.12 -1.33
C GLY A 181 -12.56 0.48 -0.26
N GLU A 182 -11.83 -0.39 0.42
CA GLU A 182 -10.65 0.00 1.18
C GLU A 182 -9.50 0.28 0.23
N SER A 183 -8.57 1.17 0.60
CA SER A 183 -7.48 1.56 -0.30
C SER A 183 -6.13 1.71 0.40
N PHE A 184 -5.08 1.53 -0.39
CA PHE A 184 -3.71 1.92 -0.05
C PHE A 184 -3.26 2.97 -1.07
N GLU A 185 -2.95 4.19 -0.60
CA GLU A 185 -2.38 5.25 -1.43
C GLU A 185 -0.84 5.19 -1.39
N TYR A 186 -0.23 5.12 -2.57
CA TYR A 186 1.23 5.21 -2.69
C TYR A 186 1.69 6.64 -2.37
N TRP A 187 2.74 6.78 -1.59
CA TRP A 187 3.17 8.06 -1.02
C TRP A 187 3.83 9.05 -1.97
N LYS A 188 4.06 8.66 -3.22
CA LYS A 188 4.59 9.55 -4.26
C LYS A 188 3.53 9.80 -5.30
N ASN A 189 3.35 11.07 -5.66
CA ASN A 189 2.61 11.40 -6.87
C ASN A 189 3.43 10.98 -8.08
N LEU A 190 2.79 10.34 -9.04
CA LEU A 190 3.45 9.83 -10.23
C LEU A 190 3.14 10.67 -11.46
N ARG A 191 3.97 10.52 -12.48
CA ARG A 191 3.81 11.06 -13.82
C ARG A 191 3.81 9.90 -14.81
N LYS A 192 3.40 10.14 -16.06
CA LYS A 192 3.48 9.18 -17.16
C LYS A 192 4.86 8.52 -17.24
N GLY A 193 4.89 7.21 -17.34
CA GLY A 193 6.10 6.37 -17.36
C GLY A 193 6.69 6.04 -15.98
N ALA A 194 6.21 6.66 -14.91
CA ALA A 194 6.67 6.35 -13.56
C ALA A 194 5.94 5.15 -12.96
N SER A 195 6.67 4.37 -12.17
CA SER A 195 6.14 3.17 -11.51
C SER A 195 5.81 3.44 -10.04
N GLY A 196 4.77 2.78 -9.57
CA GLY A 196 4.32 2.75 -8.18
C GLY A 196 4.09 1.33 -7.71
N LEU A 197 3.69 1.21 -6.45
CA LEU A 197 3.29 -0.07 -5.87
C LEU A 197 2.07 0.11 -4.97
N GLY A 198 1.27 -0.94 -4.92
CA GLY A 198 0.17 -1.12 -3.98
C GLY A 198 0.47 -2.27 -3.03
N ILE A 199 0.07 -2.14 -1.78
CA ILE A 199 0.27 -3.16 -0.75
C ILE A 199 -1.07 -3.44 -0.06
N LEU A 200 -1.46 -4.71 -0.02
CA LEU A 200 -2.54 -5.21 0.82
C LEU A 200 -1.95 -6.16 1.86
N MET A 201 -2.19 -5.82 3.13
CA MET A 201 -1.66 -6.55 4.26
C MET A 201 -2.61 -7.65 4.73
N ASN A 202 -2.01 -8.82 5.05
CA ASN A 202 -2.71 -9.93 5.70
C ASN A 202 -4.07 -10.27 5.06
N PRO A 203 -4.18 -10.39 3.72
CA PRO A 203 -5.44 -10.79 3.11
C PRO A 203 -5.85 -12.16 3.68
N SER A 204 -7.04 -12.24 4.26
CA SER A 204 -7.54 -13.46 4.91
C SER A 204 -8.71 -14.11 4.16
N VAL A 205 -9.29 -13.39 3.23
CA VAL A 205 -10.40 -13.81 2.37
C VAL A 205 -10.11 -13.40 0.93
N PRO A 206 -10.75 -14.02 -0.07
CA PRO A 206 -10.65 -13.55 -1.45
C PRO A 206 -11.05 -12.08 -1.57
N VAL A 207 -10.34 -11.34 -2.40
CA VAL A 207 -10.58 -9.91 -2.66
C VAL A 207 -10.58 -9.64 -4.14
N LYS A 208 -11.35 -8.64 -4.55
CA LYS A 208 -11.20 -7.97 -5.84
C LYS A 208 -10.33 -6.75 -5.65
N VAL A 209 -9.36 -6.55 -6.53
CA VAL A 209 -8.40 -5.43 -6.43
C VAL A 209 -8.33 -4.70 -7.77
N ARG A 210 -8.21 -3.41 -7.73
CA ARG A 210 -7.84 -2.55 -8.87
C ARG A 210 -6.71 -1.62 -8.47
N VAL A 211 -5.86 -1.31 -9.42
CA VAL A 211 -4.94 -0.18 -9.29
C VAL A 211 -5.68 1.08 -9.74
N TYR A 212 -5.44 2.20 -9.08
CA TYR A 212 -6.04 3.47 -9.46
C TYR A 212 -4.99 4.58 -9.67
N ALA A 213 -5.31 5.50 -10.55
CA ALA A 213 -4.64 6.79 -10.70
C ALA A 213 -5.69 7.91 -10.68
N LYS A 214 -5.50 8.90 -9.81
CA LYS A 214 -6.38 10.06 -9.67
C LYS A 214 -5.66 11.33 -10.10
N SER A 215 -6.18 12.02 -11.11
CA SER A 215 -5.65 13.33 -11.52
C SER A 215 -5.71 14.31 -10.35
N ILE A 216 -4.61 15.00 -10.08
CA ILE A 216 -4.57 16.03 -9.03
C ILE A 216 -5.25 17.30 -9.52
N THR A 217 -5.22 17.57 -10.82
CA THR A 217 -5.78 18.76 -11.44
C THR A 217 -7.27 18.61 -11.68
N GLU A 218 -7.68 17.53 -12.36
CA GLU A 218 -9.05 17.32 -12.82
C GLU A 218 -9.91 16.58 -11.78
N GLY A 219 -9.27 15.80 -10.90
CA GLY A 219 -9.95 14.97 -9.91
C GLY A 219 -10.50 13.65 -10.44
N THR A 220 -10.45 13.42 -11.75
CA THR A 220 -10.90 12.18 -12.40
C THR A 220 -10.04 10.99 -12.01
N VAL A 221 -10.65 9.80 -11.94
CA VAL A 221 -9.98 8.55 -11.49
C VAL A 221 -10.05 7.51 -12.59
N GLY A 222 -8.88 7.04 -12.99
CA GLY A 222 -8.73 5.88 -13.86
C GLY A 222 -8.40 4.63 -13.04
N TYR A 223 -8.87 3.48 -13.48
CA TYR A 223 -8.69 2.19 -12.82
C TYR A 223 -8.14 1.16 -13.81
N SER A 224 -7.33 0.22 -13.31
CA SER A 224 -7.00 -0.99 -14.06
C SER A 224 -8.22 -1.91 -14.21
N GLU A 225 -8.06 -2.98 -15.00
CA GLU A 225 -8.97 -4.12 -14.93
C GLU A 225 -9.02 -4.67 -13.49
N VAL A 226 -10.14 -5.32 -13.16
CA VAL A 226 -10.33 -5.98 -11.87
C VAL A 226 -9.47 -7.23 -11.82
N ILE A 227 -8.77 -7.42 -10.71
CA ILE A 227 -7.96 -8.59 -10.42
C ILE A 227 -8.61 -9.35 -9.27
N ASP A 228 -9.02 -10.59 -9.52
CA ASP A 228 -9.49 -11.50 -8.46
C ASP A 228 -8.27 -12.12 -7.78
N VAL A 229 -8.14 -11.93 -6.46
CA VAL A 229 -7.02 -12.44 -5.68
C VAL A 229 -7.53 -13.36 -4.57
N THR A 230 -7.11 -14.62 -4.63
CA THR A 230 -7.23 -15.55 -3.51
C THR A 230 -5.96 -15.43 -2.66
N PRO A 231 -6.07 -15.26 -1.33
CA PRO A 231 -4.89 -15.22 -0.45
C PRO A 231 -4.01 -16.44 -0.65
N ALA A 232 -2.69 -16.24 -0.69
CA ALA A 232 -1.75 -17.35 -0.82
C ALA A 232 -1.83 -18.27 0.41
N GLU A 233 -1.67 -19.57 0.16
CA GLU A 233 -1.70 -20.57 1.21
C GLU A 233 -0.53 -20.39 2.20
N GLN A 234 -0.82 -20.64 3.48
CA GLN A 234 0.22 -20.65 4.50
C GLN A 234 1.20 -21.81 4.24
N PRO A 235 2.52 -21.58 4.36
CA PRO A 235 3.50 -22.64 4.21
C PRO A 235 3.25 -23.77 5.20
N THR A 236 3.22 -25.02 4.72
CA THR A 236 3.03 -26.20 5.55
C THR A 236 4.11 -26.29 6.63
N PRO A 237 3.76 -26.54 7.90
CA PRO A 237 4.73 -26.82 8.97
C PRO A 237 5.67 -27.97 8.61
N TYR A 238 6.90 -27.94 9.11
CA TYR A 238 7.81 -29.08 8.95
C TYR A 238 7.49 -30.18 9.96
N ASN A 239 7.33 -31.39 9.47
CA ASN A 239 7.21 -32.57 10.31
C ASN A 239 8.60 -33.17 10.56
N VAL A 240 9.26 -32.76 11.65
CA VAL A 240 10.58 -33.23 12.06
C VAL A 240 10.43 -34.23 13.20
N SER A 241 11.16 -35.36 13.12
CA SER A 241 11.26 -36.31 14.22
C SER A 241 12.30 -35.82 15.22
N TYR A 242 11.91 -35.69 16.48
CA TYR A 242 12.77 -35.25 17.58
C TYR A 242 12.99 -36.38 18.58
N GLU A 243 14.22 -36.48 19.09
CA GLU A 243 14.62 -37.34 20.21
C GLU A 243 14.35 -36.61 21.52
N ASP A 244 13.66 -37.24 22.47
CA ASP A 244 13.51 -36.75 23.85
C ASP A 244 14.84 -36.96 24.58
N ILE A 245 15.48 -35.87 24.96
CA ILE A 245 16.72 -35.84 25.70
C ILE A 245 16.55 -35.14 27.05
N THR A 246 15.32 -35.12 27.57
CA THR A 246 14.97 -34.46 28.83
C THR A 246 15.82 -35.03 29.99
N PRO A 247 16.67 -34.24 30.64
CA PRO A 247 17.37 -34.66 31.84
C PRO A 247 16.41 -35.06 32.96
N SER A 248 16.72 -36.11 33.67
CA SER A 248 15.84 -36.67 34.71
C SER A 248 15.60 -35.74 35.90
N GLU A 249 16.51 -34.78 36.12
CA GLU A 249 16.43 -33.78 37.18
C GLU A 249 15.46 -32.61 36.85
N LEU A 250 15.00 -32.50 35.61
CA LEU A 250 14.03 -31.46 35.26
C LEU A 250 12.62 -31.84 35.74
N PRO A 251 11.80 -30.82 36.12
CA PRO A 251 10.41 -31.08 36.48
C PRO A 251 9.60 -31.60 35.27
N SER A 252 8.57 -32.36 35.55
CA SER A 252 7.73 -33.02 34.53
C SER A 252 7.08 -32.05 33.53
N GLU A 253 6.92 -30.79 33.93
CA GLU A 253 6.39 -29.68 33.12
C GLU A 253 7.31 -29.30 31.97
N ILE A 254 8.60 -29.67 32.03
CA ILE A 254 9.61 -29.31 31.01
C ILE A 254 10.03 -30.55 30.24
N LYS A 255 10.03 -30.42 28.92
CA LYS A 255 10.62 -31.41 28.01
C LYS A 255 11.70 -30.76 27.16
N VAL A 256 12.74 -31.53 26.84
CA VAL A 256 13.87 -31.10 26.00
C VAL A 256 14.07 -32.10 24.87
N TYR A 257 14.20 -31.57 23.67
CA TYR A 257 14.29 -32.37 22.45
C TYR A 257 15.44 -31.92 21.58
N LYS A 258 15.99 -32.86 20.80
CA LYS A 258 16.95 -32.55 19.73
C LYS A 258 16.58 -33.26 18.43
N ALA A 259 17.02 -32.70 17.32
CA ALA A 259 16.99 -33.36 16.03
C ALA A 259 18.25 -33.11 15.22
N HIS A 260 18.63 -34.12 14.44
CA HIS A 260 19.50 -33.94 13.28
C HIS A 260 18.68 -34.29 12.04
N THR A 261 18.47 -33.33 11.15
CA THR A 261 17.57 -33.47 10.02
C THR A 261 18.05 -32.69 8.81
N THR A 262 17.35 -32.83 7.69
CA THR A 262 17.56 -32.02 6.49
C THR A 262 16.27 -31.31 6.13
N VAL A 263 16.35 -29.98 5.96
CA VAL A 263 15.23 -29.14 5.56
C VAL A 263 15.62 -28.38 4.29
N THR A 264 14.82 -28.49 3.25
CA THR A 264 15.08 -27.87 1.93
C THR A 264 16.49 -28.16 1.38
N GLY A 265 16.97 -29.40 1.60
CA GLY A 265 18.31 -29.84 1.13
C GLY A 265 19.48 -29.44 2.04
N HIS A 266 19.24 -28.77 3.17
CA HIS A 266 20.26 -28.28 4.10
C HIS A 266 20.23 -29.06 5.40
N PRO A 267 21.36 -29.62 5.89
CA PRO A 267 21.43 -30.32 7.16
C PRO A 267 21.31 -29.32 8.33
N LEU A 268 20.59 -29.75 9.37
CA LEU A 268 20.31 -28.95 10.57
C LEU A 268 20.48 -29.76 11.84
N ASN A 269 21.03 -29.14 12.86
CA ASN A 269 20.94 -29.54 14.25
C ASN A 269 20.02 -28.59 15.00
N ILE A 270 18.99 -29.12 15.65
CA ILE A 270 17.90 -28.37 16.29
C ILE A 270 17.78 -28.85 17.74
N TRP A 271 17.65 -27.93 18.67
CA TRP A 271 17.26 -28.16 20.05
C TRP A 271 16.02 -27.33 20.36
N TYR A 272 15.09 -27.92 21.07
CA TYR A 272 13.99 -27.15 21.64
C TYR A 272 13.56 -27.67 23.01
N SER A 273 13.00 -26.80 23.81
CA SER A 273 12.33 -27.13 25.05
C SER A 273 10.91 -26.60 25.02
N ILE A 274 9.99 -27.37 25.59
CA ILE A 274 8.59 -26.96 25.80
C ILE A 274 8.28 -27.05 27.29
N ALA A 275 7.63 -26.02 27.83
CA ALA A 275 7.28 -25.94 29.24
C ALA A 275 5.80 -25.58 29.46
N ASP A 276 5.14 -26.31 30.35
CA ASP A 276 3.82 -25.98 30.87
C ASP A 276 3.99 -25.11 32.12
N LEU A 277 3.61 -23.83 32.00
CA LEU A 277 3.72 -22.86 33.09
C LEU A 277 2.44 -22.77 33.94
N SER A 278 1.36 -23.44 33.53
CA SER A 278 0.03 -23.35 34.17
C SER A 278 0.00 -23.94 35.59
N THR A 279 0.89 -24.90 35.88
CA THR A 279 1.02 -25.49 37.22
C THR A 279 1.54 -24.49 38.25
N GLY A 280 2.24 -23.44 37.80
CA GLY A 280 2.85 -22.44 38.67
C GLY A 280 4.13 -22.90 39.38
N ASN A 281 4.66 -24.11 39.10
CA ASN A 281 5.95 -24.58 39.62
C ASN A 281 7.14 -24.08 38.79
N VAL A 282 6.91 -23.88 37.51
CA VAL A 282 7.85 -23.35 36.51
C VAL A 282 7.41 -21.98 36.03
N VAL A 283 8.36 -21.06 35.91
CA VAL A 283 8.09 -19.72 35.40
C VAL A 283 9.04 -19.36 34.26
N LEU A 284 8.57 -18.49 33.37
CA LEU A 284 9.45 -17.82 32.42
C LEU A 284 10.24 -16.73 33.14
N ARG A 285 11.55 -16.73 32.97
CA ARG A 285 12.45 -15.68 33.43
C ARG A 285 13.10 -15.00 32.23
N THR A 286 13.19 -13.69 32.30
CA THR A 286 13.78 -12.84 31.27
C THR A 286 14.87 -11.97 31.91
N ILE A 287 16.08 -12.38 31.79
CA ILE A 287 17.20 -11.83 32.51
C ILE A 287 17.93 -10.78 31.68
N CYS A 288 18.32 -9.68 32.30
CA CYS A 288 19.16 -8.65 31.71
C CYS A 288 20.31 -8.34 32.62
N THR A 289 21.51 -8.16 32.06
CA THR A 289 22.68 -7.74 32.84
C THR A 289 22.73 -6.23 32.98
N ASP A 290 23.11 -5.75 34.16
CA ASP A 290 23.30 -4.33 34.47
C ASP A 290 24.74 -3.85 34.19
N SER A 291 25.67 -4.75 33.93
CA SER A 291 27.13 -4.47 33.87
C SER A 291 27.84 -5.21 32.73
N GLY A 292 27.56 -4.75 31.47
CA GLY A 292 28.25 -5.32 30.31
C GLY A 292 27.75 -6.73 29.94
N LYS A 293 28.37 -7.32 28.93
CA LYS A 293 27.95 -8.60 28.36
C LYS A 293 28.36 -9.78 29.25
N GLN A 294 27.47 -10.74 29.39
CA GLN A 294 27.70 -11.99 30.12
C GLN A 294 27.18 -13.18 29.31
N LYS A 295 27.72 -14.38 29.58
CA LYS A 295 27.19 -15.63 29.02
C LYS A 295 25.78 -15.88 29.54
N SER A 296 24.86 -16.34 28.68
CA SER A 296 23.49 -16.68 29.09
C SER A 296 23.47 -17.73 30.22
N SER A 297 24.35 -18.74 30.14
CA SER A 297 24.53 -19.74 31.16
C SER A 297 24.97 -19.15 32.52
N ALA A 298 25.85 -18.15 32.51
CA ALA A 298 26.30 -17.47 33.72
C ALA A 298 25.20 -16.58 34.31
N MET A 299 24.50 -15.84 33.47
CA MET A 299 23.35 -15.00 33.91
C MET A 299 22.25 -15.85 34.54
N ALA A 300 21.92 -17.00 33.93
CA ALA A 300 20.90 -17.90 34.45
C ALA A 300 21.28 -18.39 35.86
N LYS A 301 22.51 -18.84 36.08
CA LYS A 301 23.00 -19.29 37.39
C LYS A 301 23.02 -18.17 38.44
N ALA A 302 23.38 -16.95 38.02
CA ALA A 302 23.54 -15.83 38.97
C ALA A 302 22.19 -15.18 39.37
N GLN A 303 21.18 -15.20 38.50
CA GLN A 303 19.96 -14.43 38.68
C GLN A 303 18.68 -15.29 38.87
N THR A 304 18.81 -16.62 38.86
CA THR A 304 17.69 -17.53 39.14
C THR A 304 18.05 -18.59 40.16
N GLU A 305 17.09 -18.94 40.99
CA GLU A 305 17.16 -20.17 41.75
C GLU A 305 16.75 -21.34 40.85
N ASN A 306 17.56 -22.40 40.79
CA ASN A 306 17.32 -23.59 39.98
C ASN A 306 16.90 -23.25 38.52
N PRO A 307 17.85 -22.78 37.68
CA PRO A 307 17.63 -22.62 36.26
C PRO A 307 17.48 -23.99 35.60
N TYR A 308 16.47 -24.15 34.70
CA TYR A 308 16.20 -25.40 34.03
C TYR A 308 16.66 -25.42 32.58
N VAL A 309 16.17 -24.47 31.78
CA VAL A 309 16.54 -24.31 30.37
C VAL A 309 16.62 -22.82 30.04
N PHE A 310 17.72 -22.40 29.44
CA PHE A 310 17.90 -20.99 29.00
C PHE A 310 18.48 -20.91 27.59
N VAL A 311 18.08 -19.88 26.89
CA VAL A 311 18.63 -19.47 25.61
C VAL A 311 19.06 -17.99 25.69
N ASN A 312 19.82 -17.52 24.70
CA ASN A 312 20.08 -16.07 24.57
C ASN A 312 18.79 -15.28 24.39
N GLY A 313 18.80 -14.02 24.80
CA GLY A 313 17.65 -13.12 24.68
C GLY A 313 17.61 -12.36 23.36
N GLY A 314 17.07 -11.12 23.44
CA GLY A 314 16.92 -10.23 22.31
C GLY A 314 18.19 -9.52 21.88
N TYR A 315 18.06 -8.60 20.94
CA TYR A 315 19.18 -7.85 20.36
C TYR A 315 19.80 -6.87 21.33
N PHE A 316 21.08 -6.58 21.11
CA PHE A 316 21.83 -5.62 21.91
C PHE A 316 22.78 -4.78 21.04
N GLY A 317 23.02 -3.55 21.46
CA GLY A 317 23.99 -2.62 20.88
C GLY A 317 25.03 -2.20 21.92
N GLY A 318 26.33 -2.38 21.62
CA GLY A 318 27.37 -2.10 22.63
C GLY A 318 27.17 -2.94 23.90
N ASN A 319 26.96 -2.29 25.03
CA ASN A 319 26.76 -2.94 26.34
C ASN A 319 25.30 -2.75 26.87
N ALA A 320 24.34 -2.47 26.00
CA ALA A 320 22.96 -2.28 26.38
C ALA A 320 22.02 -3.14 25.52
N SER A 321 20.89 -3.56 26.09
CA SER A 321 19.82 -4.18 25.33
C SER A 321 19.13 -3.13 24.46
N VAL A 322 18.87 -3.46 23.20
CA VAL A 322 17.98 -2.71 22.30
C VAL A 322 16.65 -3.43 22.12
N SER A 323 16.39 -4.41 22.97
CA SER A 323 15.17 -5.19 23.04
C SER A 323 14.53 -5.07 24.41
N TYR A 324 13.20 -5.08 24.44
CA TYR A 324 12.43 -5.02 25.68
C TYR A 324 12.76 -6.16 26.62
N VAL A 325 12.92 -5.90 27.92
CA VAL A 325 13.06 -6.92 28.95
C VAL A 325 12.23 -6.54 30.16
N LEU A 326 11.31 -7.40 30.54
CA LEU A 326 10.48 -7.30 31.74
C LEU A 326 10.61 -8.60 32.55
N ASP A 327 11.16 -8.55 33.74
CA ASP A 327 11.31 -9.71 34.62
C ASP A 327 10.57 -9.51 35.94
N LYS A 328 9.66 -10.40 36.28
CA LYS A 328 8.86 -10.36 37.52
C LYS A 328 8.14 -8.99 37.72
N GLY A 329 7.58 -8.45 36.64
CA GLY A 329 6.88 -7.15 36.65
C GLY A 329 7.80 -5.93 36.65
N VAL A 330 9.14 -6.11 36.63
CA VAL A 330 10.11 -5.01 36.61
C VAL A 330 10.75 -4.88 35.24
N GLN A 331 10.50 -3.74 34.57
CA GLN A 331 11.12 -3.44 33.30
C GLN A 331 12.62 -3.18 33.47
N LYS A 332 13.47 -3.89 32.73
CA LYS A 332 14.92 -3.79 32.73
C LYS A 332 15.48 -3.07 31.51
N ALA A 333 14.81 -3.22 30.38
CA ALA A 333 15.22 -2.59 29.13
C ALA A 333 13.99 -2.27 28.25
N GLU A 334 14.16 -1.36 27.29
CA GLU A 334 13.14 -0.99 26.32
C GLU A 334 13.58 -1.35 24.90
N ASN A 335 12.61 -1.56 24.01
CA ASN A 335 12.88 -1.72 22.59
C ASN A 335 13.48 -0.46 21.99
N GLU A 336 14.36 -0.64 21.01
CA GLU A 336 14.74 0.46 20.12
C GLU A 336 13.48 1.02 19.47
N SER A 337 13.26 2.32 19.63
CA SER A 337 12.03 2.98 19.20
C SER A 337 12.20 3.80 17.92
N PHE A 338 13.45 3.93 17.48
CA PHE A 338 13.79 4.80 16.37
C PHE A 338 14.96 4.24 15.59
N LEU A 339 14.81 4.11 14.28
CA LEU A 339 15.83 3.59 13.38
C LEU A 339 16.18 4.62 12.32
N ALA A 340 17.47 4.96 12.21
CA ALA A 340 17.98 5.77 11.12
C ALA A 340 18.38 4.86 9.94
N ARG A 341 17.74 5.03 8.80
CA ARG A 341 18.10 4.41 7.53
C ARG A 341 18.31 5.51 6.49
N LYS A 342 17.70 5.43 5.29
CA LYS A 342 17.65 6.57 4.34
C LYS A 342 16.93 7.77 4.95
N LYS A 343 15.99 7.52 5.86
CA LYS A 343 15.30 8.47 6.74
C LYS A 343 15.28 7.89 8.14
N SER A 344 14.81 8.67 9.08
CA SER A 344 14.56 8.23 10.44
C SER A 344 13.11 7.79 10.59
N TYR A 345 12.89 6.64 11.22
CA TYR A 345 11.55 6.05 11.37
C TYR A 345 11.32 5.58 12.80
N TYR A 346 10.10 5.72 13.26
CA TYR A 346 9.60 4.98 14.41
C TYR A 346 9.40 3.52 14.04
N VAL A 347 9.78 2.62 14.93
CA VAL A 347 9.62 1.19 14.71
C VAL A 347 8.92 0.54 15.89
N SER A 348 8.06 -0.43 15.61
CA SER A 348 7.60 -1.40 16.59
C SER A 348 8.42 -2.67 16.50
N ARG A 349 8.67 -3.32 17.64
CA ARG A 349 9.38 -4.58 17.72
C ARG A 349 8.52 -5.62 18.41
N GLY A 350 8.67 -6.86 18.00
CA GLY A 350 8.03 -7.99 18.66
C GLY A 350 8.42 -8.09 20.13
N VAL A 351 7.47 -8.47 20.97
CA VAL A 351 7.66 -8.84 22.38
C VAL A 351 6.87 -10.10 22.65
N PHE A 352 7.54 -11.14 23.10
CA PHE A 352 6.92 -12.32 23.67
C PHE A 352 6.82 -12.15 25.18
N GLY A 353 5.67 -12.42 25.75
CA GLY A 353 5.47 -12.30 27.19
C GLY A 353 4.53 -13.33 27.76
N VAL A 354 4.65 -13.49 29.09
CA VAL A 354 3.80 -14.37 29.91
C VAL A 354 3.24 -13.54 31.05
N THR A 355 1.96 -13.64 31.28
CA THR A 355 1.24 -13.01 32.41
C THR A 355 1.48 -13.77 33.71
N SER A 356 1.08 -13.20 34.85
CA SER A 356 1.18 -13.88 36.16
C SER A 356 0.30 -15.13 36.29
N ASP A 357 -0.75 -15.24 35.46
CA ASP A 357 -1.64 -16.42 35.34
C ASP A 357 -1.25 -17.34 34.17
N ALA A 358 0.02 -17.27 33.72
CA ALA A 358 0.65 -18.13 32.74
C ALA A 358 0.08 -18.05 31.31
N LYS A 359 -0.65 -16.98 30.95
CA LYS A 359 -1.04 -16.74 29.56
C LYS A 359 0.13 -16.16 28.77
N SER A 360 0.41 -16.75 27.62
CA SER A 360 1.51 -16.35 26.75
C SER A 360 1.00 -15.79 25.43
N SER A 361 1.69 -14.78 24.89
CA SER A 361 1.37 -14.20 23.58
C SER A 361 2.56 -13.41 23.03
N VAL A 362 2.49 -13.14 21.73
CA VAL A 362 3.37 -12.18 21.05
C VAL A 362 2.57 -10.94 20.68
N ASN A 363 3.13 -9.77 20.97
CA ASN A 363 2.59 -8.49 20.54
C ASN A 363 3.72 -7.57 20.05
N TRP A 364 3.38 -6.46 19.42
CA TRP A 364 4.37 -5.45 19.04
C TRP A 364 4.37 -4.33 20.06
N ARG A 365 5.57 -3.86 20.41
CA ARG A 365 5.75 -2.75 21.33
C ARG A 365 6.50 -1.61 20.65
N PHE A 366 5.97 -0.42 20.83
CA PHE A 366 6.64 0.82 20.52
C PHE A 366 7.26 1.40 21.79
N GLY A 367 8.60 1.51 21.82
CA GLY A 367 9.36 1.76 23.05
C GLY A 367 9.50 3.22 23.47
N ARG A 368 8.98 4.20 22.69
CA ARG A 368 9.14 5.61 22.99
C ARG A 368 7.81 6.27 23.40
N SER A 369 7.87 7.18 24.36
CA SER A 369 6.73 8.02 24.72
C SER A 369 6.42 9.02 23.58
N VAL A 370 5.49 8.65 22.70
CA VAL A 370 4.88 9.54 21.70
C VAL A 370 3.38 9.52 21.99
N ALA A 371 2.74 10.70 22.06
CA ALA A 371 1.31 10.82 22.31
C ALA A 371 0.81 9.98 23.51
N GLY A 372 1.61 9.92 24.58
CA GLY A 372 1.25 9.24 25.82
C GLY A 372 1.67 7.78 25.96
N GLY A 373 2.36 7.20 24.93
CA GLY A 373 2.92 5.83 25.02
C GLY A 373 4.05 5.69 26.04
N PRO A 374 4.72 4.54 26.12
CA PRO A 374 4.79 3.46 25.14
C PRO A 374 3.54 2.57 25.11
N TYR A 375 3.27 1.98 23.94
CA TYR A 375 2.08 1.15 23.71
C TYR A 375 2.46 -0.26 23.21
N PHE A 376 1.61 -1.24 23.53
CA PHE A 376 1.56 -2.52 22.84
C PHE A 376 0.44 -2.52 21.82
N TYR A 377 0.65 -3.29 20.73
CA TYR A 377 -0.32 -3.46 19.65
C TYR A 377 -0.37 -4.93 19.22
N ASP A 378 -1.47 -5.32 18.63
CA ASP A 378 -1.64 -6.64 18.00
C ASP A 378 -1.13 -6.69 16.55
N THR A 379 -0.77 -5.54 15.96
CA THR A 379 -0.18 -5.40 14.63
C THR A 379 1.06 -4.48 14.65
N PRO A 380 2.05 -4.68 13.77
CA PRO A 380 3.19 -3.77 13.66
C PRO A 380 2.79 -2.46 12.99
N ILE A 381 3.59 -1.39 13.19
CA ILE A 381 3.49 -0.18 12.37
C ILE A 381 3.88 -0.56 10.94
N PRO A 382 3.00 -0.36 9.94
CA PRO A 382 3.27 -0.77 8.56
C PRO A 382 4.23 0.21 7.85
N GLN A 383 5.36 0.50 8.48
CA GLN A 383 6.36 1.44 7.96
C GLN A 383 7.13 0.81 6.80
N ILE A 384 7.26 1.57 5.72
CA ILE A 384 8.04 1.20 4.53
C ILE A 384 9.23 2.15 4.41
N ASP A 385 10.42 1.60 4.14
CA ASP A 385 11.63 2.41 3.95
C ASP A 385 11.49 3.29 2.69
N GLY A 386 11.79 4.59 2.83
CA GLY A 386 11.58 5.59 1.78
C GLY A 386 10.20 6.27 1.78
N ALA A 387 9.20 5.68 2.44
CA ALA A 387 7.89 6.29 2.64
C ALA A 387 7.93 7.43 3.70
N PRO A 388 6.89 8.27 3.81
CA PRO A 388 6.73 9.15 4.95
C PRO A 388 6.69 8.36 6.26
N GLU A 389 7.19 8.99 7.33
CA GLU A 389 7.16 8.42 8.66
C GLU A 389 5.72 8.24 9.16
N LEU A 390 5.43 7.06 9.70
CA LEU A 390 4.16 6.74 10.34
C LEU A 390 4.35 6.83 11.86
N SER A 391 3.67 7.78 12.50
CA SER A 391 3.77 7.97 13.95
C SER A 391 2.75 7.11 14.71
N PRO A 392 3.19 6.28 15.67
CA PRO A 392 2.29 5.48 16.48
C PRO A 392 1.45 6.37 17.40
N SER A 393 0.26 5.89 17.75
CA SER A 393 -0.66 6.55 18.66
C SER A 393 -1.46 5.52 19.47
N LYS A 394 -2.34 5.96 20.36
CA LYS A 394 -3.24 5.07 21.10
C LYS A 394 -4.18 4.23 20.19
N THR A 395 -4.37 4.65 18.96
CA THR A 395 -5.31 4.03 18.00
C THR A 395 -4.66 3.59 16.69
N PHE A 396 -3.36 3.79 16.51
CA PHE A 396 -2.61 3.43 15.30
C PHE A 396 -1.27 2.78 15.68
N PRO A 397 -0.87 1.65 15.06
CA PRO A 397 -1.43 0.96 13.87
C PRO A 397 -2.74 0.20 14.12
N SER A 398 -3.02 -0.12 15.37
CA SER A 398 -4.26 -0.70 15.87
C SER A 398 -4.58 -0.08 17.24
N PRO A 399 -5.74 -0.30 17.84
CA PRO A 399 -5.97 0.10 19.22
C PRO A 399 -4.88 -0.43 20.15
N ALA A 400 -4.35 0.43 21.02
CA ALA A 400 -3.35 0.05 22.01
C ALA A 400 -3.94 -0.96 23.00
N ILE A 401 -3.15 -1.96 23.37
CA ILE A 401 -3.53 -3.02 24.31
C ILE A 401 -2.63 -3.00 25.53
N ASP A 402 -3.12 -3.58 26.63
CA ASP A 402 -2.31 -3.94 27.80
C ASP A 402 -2.31 -5.48 27.92
N PRO A 403 -1.21 -6.16 27.56
CA PRO A 403 -1.16 -7.61 27.61
C PRO A 403 -0.98 -8.17 29.03
N GLY A 404 -0.76 -7.32 30.05
CA GLY A 404 -0.61 -7.75 31.44
C GLY A 404 0.61 -8.63 31.71
N TYR A 405 1.68 -8.48 30.95
CA TYR A 405 2.87 -9.32 31.09
C TYR A 405 3.54 -9.17 32.46
N TYR A 406 3.96 -10.32 33.02
CA TYR A 406 4.77 -10.42 34.22
C TYR A 406 6.25 -10.65 33.88
N SER A 407 6.54 -11.48 32.86
CA SER A 407 7.86 -11.65 32.28
C SER A 407 7.74 -11.54 30.75
N ALA A 408 8.62 -10.76 30.11
CA ALA A 408 8.59 -10.57 28.67
C ALA A 408 9.97 -10.24 28.09
N ILE A 409 10.21 -10.69 26.86
CA ILE A 409 11.43 -10.46 26.10
C ILE A 409 11.10 -9.88 24.74
N GLY A 410 11.78 -8.79 24.36
CA GLY A 410 11.74 -8.24 23.03
C GLY A 410 12.67 -8.97 22.07
N GLY A 411 12.32 -8.91 20.80
CA GLY A 411 13.08 -9.53 19.71
C GLY A 411 12.55 -9.09 18.37
N GLY A 412 12.45 -10.03 17.46
CA GLY A 412 11.85 -9.85 16.14
C GLY A 412 12.73 -10.40 15.01
N PRO A 413 12.18 -10.49 13.83
CA PRO A 413 10.76 -10.23 13.52
C PRO A 413 9.82 -11.24 14.20
N VAL A 414 8.58 -10.83 14.37
CA VAL A 414 7.49 -11.77 14.68
C VAL A 414 7.32 -12.67 13.46
N LEU A 415 7.40 -13.97 13.68
CA LEU A 415 7.38 -14.98 12.62
C LEU A 415 5.97 -15.54 12.38
N VAL A 416 5.27 -15.81 13.48
CA VAL A 416 3.91 -16.39 13.48
C VAL A 416 3.07 -15.63 14.48
N LYS A 417 1.85 -15.32 14.11
CA LYS A 417 0.83 -14.73 14.98
C LYS A 417 -0.53 -15.40 14.69
N ASP A 418 -1.18 -15.89 15.74
CA ASP A 418 -2.47 -16.59 15.64
C ASP A 418 -2.43 -17.76 14.62
N GLY A 419 -1.35 -18.53 14.62
CA GLY A 419 -1.10 -19.68 13.73
C GLY A 419 -0.76 -19.32 12.29
N LYS A 420 -0.66 -18.05 11.94
CA LYS A 420 -0.34 -17.59 10.58
C LYS A 420 1.06 -17.00 10.51
N ILE A 421 1.82 -17.35 9.48
CA ILE A 421 3.12 -16.75 9.20
C ILE A 421 2.93 -15.28 8.87
N ARG A 422 3.66 -14.41 9.56
CA ARG A 422 3.57 -12.93 9.44
C ARG A 422 4.80 -12.29 8.83
N ILE A 423 5.85 -13.05 8.64
CA ILE A 423 7.07 -12.51 8.04
C ILE A 423 6.86 -12.26 6.55
N ASN A 424 7.30 -11.10 6.08
CA ASN A 424 7.30 -10.72 4.68
C ASN A 424 8.65 -10.12 4.26
N PHE A 425 8.89 -10.11 2.94
CA PHE A 425 10.09 -9.56 2.34
C PHE A 425 9.69 -8.75 1.12
N LEU A 426 9.62 -7.45 1.27
CA LEU A 426 9.34 -6.52 0.18
C LEU A 426 10.65 -5.94 -0.35
N MET A 427 10.84 -5.97 -1.67
CA MET A 427 11.95 -5.30 -2.35
C MET A 427 11.43 -4.02 -3.03
N LEU A 428 12.04 -2.88 -2.70
CA LEU A 428 11.76 -1.59 -3.30
C LEU A 428 13.06 -0.93 -3.72
N ASP A 429 13.15 -0.43 -4.96
CA ASP A 429 14.30 0.33 -5.46
C ASP A 429 15.65 -0.33 -5.09
N ASP A 430 15.80 -1.63 -5.33
CA ASP A 430 16.97 -2.46 -4.96
C ASP A 430 17.26 -2.55 -3.45
N VAL A 431 16.35 -2.08 -2.59
CA VAL A 431 16.44 -2.23 -1.13
C VAL A 431 15.43 -3.25 -0.65
N TYR A 432 15.92 -4.33 -0.03
CA TYR A 432 15.05 -5.27 0.65
C TYR A 432 14.47 -4.63 1.92
N LEU A 433 13.15 -4.56 2.00
CA LEU A 433 12.46 -4.33 3.26
C LEU A 433 12.12 -5.68 3.87
N SER A 434 12.82 -6.04 4.93
CA SER A 434 12.47 -7.20 5.72
C SER A 434 11.40 -6.80 6.72
N ASN A 435 10.19 -7.23 6.48
CA ASN A 435 8.97 -6.95 7.26
C ASN A 435 8.78 -5.48 7.70
N PHE A 436 7.67 -5.18 8.32
CA PHE A 436 7.35 -3.84 8.80
C PHE A 436 8.06 -3.45 10.10
N GLU A 437 8.81 -4.38 10.70
CA GLU A 437 9.66 -4.10 11.85
C GLU A 437 11.01 -3.48 11.45
N LEU A 438 11.26 -3.27 10.15
CA LEU A 438 12.44 -2.62 9.57
C LEU A 438 13.79 -3.21 10.01
N PHE A 439 13.88 -4.52 10.08
CA PHE A 439 15.17 -5.18 10.32
C PHE A 439 16.09 -5.11 9.09
N PRO A 440 17.43 -5.13 9.26
CA PRO A 440 18.38 -5.12 8.17
C PRO A 440 18.16 -6.28 7.19
N SER A 441 18.01 -5.98 5.90
CA SER A 441 17.69 -6.94 4.85
C SER A 441 18.84 -7.90 4.51
N ASP A 442 20.08 -7.50 4.74
CA ASP A 442 21.29 -8.33 4.56
C ASP A 442 21.33 -9.54 5.51
N ILE A 443 20.75 -9.41 6.70
CA ILE A 443 20.69 -10.48 7.71
C ILE A 443 19.36 -11.23 7.69
N PHE A 444 18.27 -10.55 7.34
CA PHE A 444 16.90 -11.06 7.48
C PHE A 444 16.19 -11.34 6.16
N ASN A 445 16.88 -11.30 5.01
CA ASN A 445 16.30 -11.57 3.70
C ASN A 445 15.83 -13.03 3.53
N LYS A 446 15.13 -13.30 2.41
CA LYS A 446 14.57 -14.63 2.09
C LYS A 446 15.60 -15.77 2.03
N SER A 447 16.86 -15.49 1.79
CA SER A 447 17.89 -16.49 1.47
C SER A 447 18.99 -16.63 2.52
N THR A 448 19.07 -15.76 3.53
CA THR A 448 20.17 -15.77 4.49
C THR A 448 19.95 -16.82 5.58
N ARG A 449 20.65 -17.95 5.44
CA ARG A 449 20.70 -19.01 6.46
C ARG A 449 21.66 -18.63 7.58
N GLN A 450 21.18 -18.74 8.81
CA GLN A 450 21.94 -18.37 10.01
C GLN A 450 21.60 -19.32 11.16
N PRO A 451 22.47 -19.44 12.18
CA PRO A 451 22.02 -19.91 13.48
C PRO A 451 20.88 -19.02 13.98
N ARG A 452 19.84 -19.62 14.53
CA ARG A 452 18.66 -18.88 14.99
C ARG A 452 18.25 -19.33 16.38
N THR A 453 17.67 -18.38 17.12
CA THR A 453 17.01 -18.62 18.39
C THR A 453 15.58 -18.09 18.27
N ALA A 454 14.60 -18.83 18.75
CA ALA A 454 13.19 -18.42 18.74
C ALA A 454 12.51 -18.76 20.05
N ILE A 455 11.48 -17.98 20.36
CA ILE A 455 10.53 -18.21 21.44
C ILE A 455 9.11 -18.20 20.88
N GLY A 456 8.25 -19.06 21.39
CA GLY A 456 6.85 -19.11 20.97
C GLY A 456 5.96 -19.78 21.98
N CYS A 457 4.66 -19.82 21.69
CA CYS A 457 3.71 -20.59 22.49
C CYS A 457 2.78 -21.41 21.62
N THR A 458 2.34 -22.54 22.17
CA THR A 458 1.36 -23.44 21.57
C THR A 458 -0.06 -22.96 21.85
N ALA A 459 -1.05 -23.52 21.13
CA ALA A 459 -2.46 -23.17 21.31
C ALA A 459 -2.99 -23.50 22.73
N ASP A 460 -2.38 -24.49 23.40
CA ASP A 460 -2.67 -24.85 24.80
C ASP A 460 -1.84 -24.07 25.82
N GLY A 461 -1.12 -23.02 25.39
CA GLY A 461 -0.43 -22.04 26.23
C GLY A 461 0.96 -22.46 26.71
N LYS A 462 1.51 -23.60 26.29
CA LYS A 462 2.88 -23.99 26.62
C LYS A 462 3.89 -23.10 25.90
N VAL A 463 4.98 -22.79 26.56
CA VAL A 463 6.05 -21.96 26.00
C VAL A 463 7.15 -22.84 25.39
N VAL A 464 7.59 -22.47 24.21
CA VAL A 464 8.66 -23.17 23.44
C VAL A 464 9.86 -22.26 23.23
N LEU A 465 11.04 -22.79 23.52
CA LEU A 465 12.33 -22.19 23.19
C LEU A 465 13.04 -23.08 22.17
N MET A 466 13.51 -22.53 21.05
CA MET A 466 14.19 -23.30 20.00
C MET A 466 15.50 -22.63 19.60
N VAL A 467 16.54 -23.45 19.42
CA VAL A 467 17.82 -23.05 18.82
C VAL A 467 18.12 -23.95 17.63
N VAL A 468 18.51 -23.36 16.53
CA VAL A 468 19.02 -24.05 15.34
C VAL A 468 20.45 -23.61 15.12
N ASP A 469 21.38 -24.56 15.09
CA ASP A 469 22.78 -24.31 14.76
C ASP A 469 22.93 -23.90 13.29
N GLY A 470 24.03 -23.24 12.95
CA GLY A 470 24.27 -22.83 11.57
C GLY A 470 25.75 -22.51 11.31
N ARG A 471 26.04 -21.98 10.11
CA ARG A 471 27.38 -21.61 9.63
C ARG A 471 28.36 -22.77 9.66
N ASN A 472 27.90 -24.00 9.59
CA ASN A 472 28.71 -25.22 9.60
C ASN A 472 28.29 -26.11 8.41
N THR A 473 28.89 -25.83 7.25
CA THR A 473 28.55 -26.46 5.97
C THR A 473 28.62 -27.99 6.07
N GLY A 474 27.60 -28.67 5.61
CA GLY A 474 27.46 -30.13 5.60
C GLY A 474 27.11 -30.73 6.98
N VAL A 475 27.03 -29.94 8.06
CA VAL A 475 26.68 -30.41 9.41
C VAL A 475 25.43 -29.72 9.95
N SER A 476 25.41 -28.39 9.95
CA SER A 476 24.24 -27.57 10.26
C SER A 476 24.41 -26.19 9.61
N GLU A 477 23.67 -25.92 8.57
CA GLU A 477 23.86 -24.72 7.75
C GLU A 477 23.05 -23.53 8.24
N GLY A 478 22.12 -23.77 9.19
CA GLY A 478 21.20 -22.76 9.69
C GLY A 478 19.94 -22.64 8.84
N VAL A 479 19.05 -21.75 9.27
CA VAL A 479 17.74 -21.59 8.65
C VAL A 479 17.47 -20.14 8.25
N ILE A 480 16.68 -19.97 7.21
CA ILE A 480 15.99 -18.70 6.89
C ILE A 480 14.81 -18.54 7.85
N LEU A 481 14.30 -17.33 7.97
CA LEU A 481 13.23 -17.05 8.95
C LEU A 481 11.91 -17.77 8.63
N THR A 482 11.59 -17.98 7.35
CA THR A 482 10.41 -18.76 6.97
C THR A 482 10.54 -20.23 7.38
N ASP A 483 11.75 -20.81 7.24
CA ASP A 483 12.01 -22.18 7.70
C ASP A 483 11.90 -22.27 9.23
N LEU A 484 12.42 -21.25 9.97
CA LEU A 484 12.28 -21.18 11.43
C LEU A 484 10.81 -21.13 11.87
N ALA A 485 9.99 -20.31 11.19
CA ALA A 485 8.56 -20.25 11.43
C ALA A 485 7.89 -21.64 11.23
N ARG A 486 8.23 -22.34 10.15
CA ARG A 486 7.70 -23.69 9.83
C ARG A 486 8.19 -24.77 10.79
N LEU A 487 9.41 -24.65 11.34
CA LEU A 487 9.88 -25.54 12.41
C LEU A 487 9.09 -25.32 13.71
N MET A 488 8.91 -24.05 14.09
CA MET A 488 8.16 -23.71 15.30
C MET A 488 6.68 -24.08 15.21
N THR A 489 6.03 -23.86 14.06
CA THR A 489 4.65 -24.33 13.84
C THR A 489 4.57 -25.87 13.79
N GLY A 490 5.64 -26.54 13.32
CA GLY A 490 5.74 -28.02 13.33
C GLY A 490 5.78 -28.62 14.73
N VAL A 491 6.21 -27.88 15.75
CA VAL A 491 6.14 -28.28 17.17
C VAL A 491 4.91 -27.71 17.89
N GLY A 492 3.93 -27.17 17.14
CA GLY A 492 2.62 -26.77 17.65
C GLY A 492 2.51 -25.28 18.04
N CYS A 493 3.50 -24.43 17.77
CA CYS A 493 3.42 -23.03 18.10
C CYS A 493 2.43 -22.27 17.22
N VAL A 494 1.65 -21.39 17.83
CA VAL A 494 0.70 -20.48 17.18
C VAL A 494 1.17 -19.01 17.21
N ASP A 495 1.98 -18.64 18.20
CA ASP A 495 2.69 -17.35 18.25
C ASP A 495 4.20 -17.62 18.33
N VAL A 496 5.01 -16.95 17.50
CA VAL A 496 6.45 -17.16 17.42
C VAL A 496 7.16 -15.85 17.13
N MET A 497 8.24 -15.61 17.86
CA MET A 497 9.14 -14.48 17.65
C MET A 497 10.60 -14.97 17.55
N ASN A 498 11.35 -14.41 16.57
CA ASN A 498 12.78 -14.61 16.49
C ASN A 498 13.49 -13.77 17.55
N LEU A 499 14.53 -14.34 18.16
CA LEU A 499 15.45 -13.67 19.08
C LEU A 499 16.78 -13.34 18.38
N ASP A 500 17.77 -12.82 19.12
CA ASP A 500 19.11 -12.66 18.57
C ASP A 500 19.67 -14.03 18.14
N GLY A 501 20.37 -14.02 17.04
CA GLY A 501 20.86 -15.22 16.37
C GLY A 501 22.37 -15.20 16.11
N GLY A 502 22.79 -15.95 15.10
CA GLY A 502 24.18 -16.02 14.72
C GLY A 502 25.07 -16.55 15.84
N GLY A 503 26.15 -15.83 16.19
CA GLY A 503 27.05 -16.22 17.26
C GLY A 503 26.43 -16.18 18.66
N SER A 504 25.30 -15.52 18.84
CA SER A 504 24.60 -15.43 20.13
C SER A 504 23.78 -16.67 20.45
N SER A 505 23.41 -17.49 19.43
CA SER A 505 22.54 -18.67 19.60
C SER A 505 23.14 -19.68 20.54
N VAL A 506 22.49 -19.89 21.68
CA VAL A 506 22.90 -20.83 22.72
C VAL A 506 21.69 -21.51 23.36
N PHE A 507 21.84 -22.81 23.67
CA PHE A 507 20.84 -23.63 24.36
C PHE A 507 21.46 -24.31 25.57
N CYS A 508 21.06 -23.88 26.75
CA CYS A 508 21.64 -24.35 28.03
C CYS A 508 20.59 -25.14 28.83
N VAL A 509 20.99 -26.24 29.47
CA VAL A 509 20.06 -27.12 30.20
C VAL A 509 20.66 -27.56 31.54
N GLY A 510 19.78 -27.81 32.53
CA GLY A 510 20.06 -28.34 33.85
C GLY A 510 20.66 -27.29 34.80
N GLU A 511 20.86 -27.60 36.08
CA GLU A 511 21.42 -26.70 37.08
C GLU A 511 22.83 -26.21 36.69
N GLY A 512 23.59 -27.06 36.02
CA GLY A 512 24.91 -26.71 35.46
C GLY A 512 24.87 -25.76 34.29
N MET A 513 23.70 -25.46 33.71
CA MET A 513 23.53 -24.68 32.47
C MET A 513 24.49 -25.18 31.38
N THR A 514 24.50 -26.49 31.18
CA THR A 514 25.34 -27.14 30.16
C THR A 514 24.88 -26.70 28.78
N VAL A 515 25.80 -26.20 27.96
CA VAL A 515 25.52 -25.82 26.56
C VAL A 515 25.40 -27.07 25.70
N LEU A 516 24.25 -27.32 25.09
CA LEU A 516 23.97 -28.51 24.26
C LEU A 516 24.23 -28.29 22.78
N ASN A 517 23.99 -27.08 22.28
CA ASN A 517 24.22 -26.74 20.88
C ASN A 517 25.70 -26.42 20.62
N ARG A 518 26.04 -26.16 19.34
CA ARG A 518 27.40 -25.75 18.96
C ARG A 518 27.42 -24.26 18.61
N PRO A 519 27.79 -23.36 19.55
CA PRO A 519 27.91 -21.94 19.24
C PRO A 519 28.95 -21.70 18.13
N THR A 520 28.60 -20.85 17.17
CA THR A 520 29.44 -20.61 15.97
C THR A 520 30.75 -19.91 16.25
N ASP A 521 30.87 -19.20 17.38
CA ASP A 521 32.10 -18.55 17.82
C ASP A 521 33.08 -19.53 18.54
N GLY A 522 32.79 -20.84 18.50
CA GLY A 522 33.56 -21.89 19.16
C GLY A 522 33.27 -22.00 20.66
N SER A 523 32.66 -21.01 21.27
CA SER A 523 32.19 -20.99 22.65
C SER A 523 30.98 -20.08 22.78
N GLU A 524 30.26 -20.17 23.90
CA GLU A 524 29.13 -19.30 24.20
C GLU A 524 29.58 -17.83 24.18
N ARG A 525 28.90 -17.04 23.34
CA ARG A 525 29.09 -15.59 23.26
C ARG A 525 28.50 -14.89 24.49
N ALA A 526 29.21 -13.87 24.98
CA ALA A 526 28.62 -12.97 25.97
C ALA A 526 27.62 -12.03 25.35
N VAL A 527 26.40 -11.96 25.90
CA VAL A 527 25.22 -11.20 25.47
C VAL A 527 24.70 -10.31 26.61
N ILE A 528 23.63 -9.56 26.39
CA ILE A 528 23.06 -8.64 27.39
C ILE A 528 21.84 -9.25 28.09
N SER A 529 21.12 -10.12 27.42
CA SER A 529 19.89 -10.72 27.96
C SER A 529 19.82 -12.22 27.66
N ALA A 530 19.10 -12.94 28.51
CA ALA A 530 18.76 -14.35 28.33
C ALA A 530 17.29 -14.58 28.73
N VAL A 531 16.68 -15.63 28.18
CA VAL A 531 15.32 -16.04 28.50
C VAL A 531 15.26 -17.54 28.73
N GLY A 532 14.48 -17.99 29.70
CA GLY A 532 14.41 -19.41 30.00
C GLY A 532 13.40 -19.77 31.09
N PHE A 533 13.43 -21.04 31.43
CA PHE A 533 12.58 -21.64 32.45
C PHE A 533 13.37 -21.83 33.74
N ALA A 534 12.77 -21.46 34.85
CA ALA A 534 13.32 -21.64 36.17
C ALA A 534 12.24 -22.03 37.17
N LYS A 535 12.64 -22.48 38.36
CA LYS A 535 11.73 -22.65 39.48
C LYS A 535 11.07 -21.31 39.84
N LYS A 536 9.82 -21.35 40.24
CA LYS A 536 9.10 -20.18 40.71
C LYS A 536 9.72 -19.57 41.96
#